data_e63d84df9437cc62002431cc82b1e511
#
_entry.id   e63d84df9437cc62002431cc82b1e511
#
_cell.length_a   1.000
_cell.length_b   1.000
_cell.length_c   1.000
_cell.angle_alpha   90.00
_cell.angle_beta   90.00
_cell.angle_gamma   90.00
#
_symmetry.space_group_name_H-M   'P 1'
#
loop_
_entity.id
_entity.type
_entity.pdbx_description
1 polymer ?
#
loop_
_entity_poly.entity_id
_entity_poly.type
_entity_poly.pdbx_seq_one_letter_code
_entity_poly.pdbx_strand_id
1 'polypeptide(L)'
;MFEERKSVEEVEEGSKLSPKFDNEGLIPVVTTDVESGVLLMHAYMNKEALRLTIEKNEAHYYSRSRECVWHKGATSGFVQKVREILIDDDQDCVWLKVKVVGDASCHVGYNSCFYRKINNDKGKISLKFTEKEKVFDPEEVYGDVPNPTKL
;
A
#
# COMPACT_ATOMS: atom_id res chain seq x y z
N MET A 1 5.68 20.29 6.90
CA MET A 1 6.10 19.33 5.87
C MET A 1 5.27 19.43 4.60
N PHE A 2 3.95 19.47 4.68
CA PHE A 2 3.09 19.61 3.50
C PHE A 2 2.66 21.05 3.31
N GLU A 3 2.73 21.50 2.06
CA GLU A 3 2.39 22.89 1.69
C GLU A 3 0.88 23.03 1.42
N GLU A 4 0.41 24.27 1.46
CA GLU A 4 -0.95 24.61 1.07
C GLU A 4 -1.13 24.53 -0.44
N ARG A 5 -2.27 24.01 -0.90
CA ARG A 5 -2.65 23.95 -2.31
C ARG A 5 -3.20 25.31 -2.75
N LYS A 6 -2.48 26.05 -3.61
CA LYS A 6 -2.84 27.43 -3.98
C LYS A 6 -3.40 27.58 -5.38
N SER A 7 -2.79 26.91 -6.35
CA SER A 7 -3.23 26.92 -7.74
C SER A 7 -3.00 25.58 -8.41
N VAL A 8 -3.69 25.32 -9.51
CA VAL A 8 -3.51 24.10 -10.31
C VAL A 8 -2.09 24.03 -10.85
N GLU A 9 -1.57 25.12 -11.39
CA GLU A 9 -0.20 25.20 -11.92
C GLU A 9 0.87 24.87 -10.86
N GLU A 10 0.74 25.42 -9.64
CA GLU A 10 1.68 25.06 -8.56
C GLU A 10 1.60 23.59 -8.15
N VAL A 11 0.41 22.99 -8.22
CA VAL A 11 0.20 21.60 -7.86
C VAL A 11 0.76 20.68 -8.93
N GLU A 12 0.47 20.92 -10.20
CA GLU A 12 0.79 20.01 -11.30
C GLU A 12 2.22 20.20 -11.85
N GLU A 13 2.74 21.42 -11.81
CA GLU A 13 4.04 21.76 -12.43
C GLU A 13 5.08 22.28 -11.42
N GLY A 14 4.66 22.55 -10.19
CA GLY A 14 5.54 23.04 -9.14
C GLY A 14 6.36 21.93 -8.46
N SER A 15 7.23 22.35 -7.54
CA SER A 15 8.09 21.42 -6.77
C SER A 15 7.68 21.26 -5.30
N LYS A 16 6.54 21.82 -4.92
CA LYS A 16 6.03 21.76 -3.54
C LYS A 16 5.18 20.52 -3.32
N LEU A 17 5.44 19.84 -2.22
CA LEU A 17 4.61 18.70 -1.80
C LEU A 17 3.35 19.21 -1.09
N SER A 18 2.20 19.14 -1.79
CA SER A 18 0.89 19.58 -1.33
C SER A 18 -0.18 18.51 -1.56
N PRO A 19 -0.10 17.36 -0.84
CA PRO A 19 -0.96 16.22 -1.08
C PRO A 19 -2.44 16.55 -0.85
N LYS A 20 -3.30 15.98 -1.68
CA LYS A 20 -4.74 16.07 -1.55
C LYS A 20 -5.28 14.85 -0.82
N PHE A 21 -5.64 15.06 0.43
CA PHE A 21 -6.38 14.06 1.20
C PHE A 21 -7.87 14.20 0.93
N ASP A 22 -8.60 13.10 0.96
CA ASP A 22 -10.05 13.07 0.82
C ASP A 22 -10.77 13.66 2.04
N ASN A 23 -12.10 13.61 2.07
CA ASN A 23 -12.91 14.13 3.16
C ASN A 23 -12.71 13.38 4.50
N GLU A 24 -12.15 12.19 4.46
CA GLU A 24 -11.78 11.41 5.65
C GLU A 24 -10.31 11.62 6.06
N GLY A 25 -9.59 12.48 5.34
CA GLY A 25 -8.19 12.75 5.58
C GLY A 25 -7.25 11.66 5.06
N LEU A 26 -7.69 10.91 4.03
CA LEU A 26 -6.95 9.78 3.47
C LEU A 26 -6.49 10.06 2.03
N ILE A 27 -5.36 9.46 1.66
CA ILE A 27 -4.83 9.43 0.30
C ILE A 27 -4.56 7.96 -0.08
N PRO A 28 -4.99 7.51 -1.27
CA PRO A 28 -4.70 6.17 -1.74
C PRO A 28 -3.20 5.99 -2.04
N VAL A 29 -2.72 4.76 -1.83
CA VAL A 29 -1.33 4.38 -2.05
C VAL A 29 -1.27 3.08 -2.82
N VAL A 30 -0.49 3.03 -3.87
CA VAL A 30 -0.08 1.80 -4.54
C VAL A 30 1.38 1.50 -4.21
N THR A 31 1.72 0.23 -4.03
CA THR A 31 3.07 -0.18 -3.65
C THR A 31 3.56 -1.28 -4.58
N THR A 32 4.72 -1.06 -5.19
CA THR A 32 5.37 -2.01 -6.10
C THR A 32 6.74 -2.42 -5.56
N ASP A 33 7.17 -3.62 -5.94
CA ASP A 33 8.55 -4.05 -5.71
C ASP A 33 9.50 -3.28 -6.61
N VAL A 34 10.56 -2.72 -6.04
CA VAL A 34 11.51 -1.84 -6.77
C VAL A 34 12.31 -2.57 -7.83
N GLU A 35 12.56 -3.87 -7.65
CA GLU A 35 13.36 -4.66 -8.58
C GLU A 35 12.52 -5.28 -9.71
N SER A 36 11.40 -5.91 -9.37
CA SER A 36 10.55 -6.62 -10.33
C SER A 36 9.47 -5.73 -10.96
N GLY A 37 9.11 -4.62 -10.32
CA GLY A 37 7.97 -3.80 -10.70
C GLY A 37 6.61 -4.41 -10.38
N VAL A 38 6.57 -5.56 -9.71
CA VAL A 38 5.31 -6.22 -9.34
C VAL A 38 4.51 -5.34 -8.40
N LEU A 39 3.23 -5.18 -8.71
CA LEU A 39 2.27 -4.51 -7.83
C LEU A 39 2.01 -5.40 -6.60
N LEU A 40 2.40 -4.94 -5.44
CA LEU A 40 2.32 -5.71 -4.19
C LEU A 40 1.00 -5.51 -3.48
N MET A 41 0.57 -4.26 -3.34
CA MET A 41 -0.63 -3.92 -2.59
C MET A 41 -1.15 -2.53 -2.91
N HIS A 42 -2.39 -2.30 -2.50
CA HIS A 42 -3.03 -0.98 -2.38
C HIS A 42 -3.45 -0.77 -0.92
N ALA A 43 -3.31 0.45 -0.44
CA ALA A 43 -3.74 0.85 0.89
C ALA A 43 -4.05 2.35 0.93
N TYR A 44 -4.24 2.88 2.13
CA TYR A 44 -4.43 4.32 2.38
C TYR A 44 -3.39 4.83 3.36
N MET A 45 -3.11 6.11 3.27
CA MET A 45 -2.34 6.85 4.27
C MET A 45 -3.18 8.04 4.75
N ASN A 46 -3.10 8.35 6.04
CA ASN A 46 -3.43 9.68 6.53
C ASN A 46 -2.16 10.54 6.51
N LYS A 47 -2.28 11.81 6.90
CA LYS A 47 -1.16 12.75 6.95
C LYS A 47 0.03 12.23 7.78
N GLU A 48 -0.26 11.59 8.90
CA GLU A 48 0.76 11.02 9.81
C GLU A 48 1.47 9.82 9.18
N ALA A 49 0.74 8.90 8.55
CA ALA A 49 1.33 7.74 7.87
C ALA A 49 2.27 8.16 6.74
N LEU A 50 1.86 9.14 5.92
CA LEU A 50 2.71 9.69 4.85
C LEU A 50 3.97 10.36 5.42
N ARG A 51 3.83 11.17 6.47
CA ARG A 51 4.96 11.79 7.15
C ARG A 51 5.97 10.77 7.68
N LEU A 52 5.48 9.75 8.39
CA LEU A 52 6.32 8.67 8.94
C LEU A 52 7.03 7.87 7.83
N THR A 53 6.34 7.62 6.72
CA THR A 53 6.91 6.93 5.56
C THR A 53 8.08 7.71 4.97
N ILE A 54 7.93 9.03 4.83
CA ILE A 54 8.98 9.92 4.32
C ILE A 54 10.18 9.98 5.29
N GLU A 55 9.91 10.16 6.58
CA GLU A 55 10.95 10.34 7.59
C GLU A 55 11.75 9.05 7.86
N LYS A 56 11.08 7.90 7.89
CA LYS A 56 11.68 6.63 8.27
C LYS A 56 12.16 5.78 7.10
N ASN A 57 11.78 6.11 5.87
CA ASN A 57 12.00 5.30 4.69
C ASN A 57 11.48 3.85 4.85
N GLU A 58 10.42 3.68 5.61
CA GLU A 58 9.69 2.44 5.80
C GLU A 58 8.20 2.70 5.66
N ALA A 59 7.48 1.82 4.95
CA ALA A 59 6.08 2.05 4.66
C ALA A 59 5.20 2.00 5.91
N HIS A 60 4.47 3.08 6.12
CA HIS A 60 3.41 3.22 7.12
C HIS A 60 2.11 3.50 6.39
N TYR A 61 1.04 2.85 6.78
CA TYR A 61 -0.29 2.98 6.19
C TYR A 61 -1.31 3.36 7.25
N TYR A 62 -2.51 3.69 6.82
CA TYR A 62 -3.66 3.89 7.69
C TYR A 62 -4.66 2.76 7.50
N SER A 63 -4.97 2.05 8.57
CA SER A 63 -5.99 1.01 8.56
C SER A 63 -7.36 1.64 8.81
N ARG A 64 -8.24 1.62 7.80
CA ARG A 64 -9.60 2.14 7.91
C ARG A 64 -10.46 1.33 8.89
N SER A 65 -10.27 0.01 8.95
CA SER A 65 -11.04 -0.88 9.82
C SER A 65 -10.63 -0.79 11.29
N ARG A 66 -9.35 -0.46 11.57
CA ARG A 66 -8.81 -0.32 12.92
C ARG A 66 -8.66 1.14 13.36
N GLU A 67 -8.88 2.07 12.43
CA GLU A 67 -8.77 3.52 12.63
C GLU A 67 -7.42 3.95 13.23
N CYS A 68 -6.34 3.37 12.73
CA CYS A 68 -4.98 3.66 13.20
C CYS A 68 -3.92 3.60 12.12
N VAL A 69 -2.83 4.31 12.35
CA VAL A 69 -1.59 4.16 11.57
C VAL A 69 -0.93 2.84 11.94
N TRP A 70 -0.41 2.14 10.95
CA TRP A 70 0.34 0.91 11.18
C TRP A 70 1.61 0.86 10.33
N HIS A 71 2.68 0.40 10.95
CA HIS A 71 3.96 0.15 10.32
C HIS A 71 3.93 -1.21 9.62
N LYS A 72 4.07 -1.23 8.30
CA LYS A 72 4.08 -2.48 7.52
C LYS A 72 5.24 -3.36 7.94
N GLY A 73 4.91 -4.56 8.40
CA GLY A 73 5.90 -5.54 8.86
C GLY A 73 6.20 -5.49 10.36
N ALA A 74 5.56 -4.63 11.15
CA ALA A 74 5.77 -4.57 12.60
C ALA A 74 5.49 -5.91 13.32
N THR A 75 4.48 -6.66 12.85
CA THR A 75 4.13 -7.99 13.39
C THR A 75 4.80 -9.11 12.60
N SER A 76 4.74 -9.07 11.26
CA SER A 76 5.24 -10.15 10.39
C SER A 76 6.75 -10.15 10.22
N GLY A 77 7.42 -9.04 10.45
CA GLY A 77 8.82 -8.83 10.08
C GLY A 77 9.04 -8.48 8.60
N PHE A 78 7.99 -8.52 7.76
CA PHE A 78 8.06 -8.20 6.33
C PHE A 78 7.95 -6.70 6.08
N VAL A 79 8.93 -5.96 6.59
CA VAL A 79 9.03 -4.51 6.46
C VAL A 79 9.22 -4.14 4.99
N GLN A 80 8.59 -3.07 4.57
CA GLN A 80 8.77 -2.49 3.24
C GLN A 80 9.73 -1.30 3.33
N LYS A 81 10.98 -1.50 2.93
CA LYS A 81 11.99 -0.43 2.83
C LYS A 81 11.69 0.42 1.61
N VAL A 82 11.35 1.68 1.81
CA VAL A 82 11.03 2.61 0.73
C VAL A 82 12.31 3.05 0.03
N ARG A 83 12.33 2.92 -1.30
CA ARG A 83 13.42 3.37 -2.17
C ARG A 83 13.08 4.63 -2.93
N GLU A 84 11.81 4.76 -3.30
CA GLU A 84 11.30 5.91 -4.04
C GLU A 84 9.85 6.15 -3.68
N ILE A 85 9.47 7.41 -3.56
CA ILE A 85 8.10 7.85 -3.34
C ILE A 85 7.74 8.77 -4.50
N LEU A 86 6.72 8.40 -5.26
CA LEU A 86 6.14 9.22 -6.31
C LEU A 86 4.74 9.69 -5.90
N ILE A 87 4.33 10.77 -6.46
CA ILE A 87 2.97 11.29 -6.33
C ILE A 87 2.47 11.65 -7.72
N ASP A 88 1.19 11.49 -7.99
CA ASP A 88 0.65 11.78 -9.31
C ASP A 88 0.49 13.29 -9.58
N ASP A 89 0.00 13.66 -10.76
CA ASP A 89 -0.02 15.02 -11.26
C ASP A 89 -0.81 15.99 -10.37
N ASP A 90 -1.97 15.59 -9.89
CA ASP A 90 -2.79 16.41 -8.99
C ASP A 90 -2.57 16.12 -7.49
N GLN A 91 -1.57 15.29 -7.19
CA GLN A 91 -1.12 14.93 -5.85
C GLN A 91 -2.21 14.27 -4.99
N ASP A 92 -3.03 13.40 -5.57
CA ASP A 92 -4.09 12.69 -4.86
C ASP A 92 -3.89 11.16 -4.79
N CYS A 93 -2.77 10.66 -5.31
CA CYS A 93 -2.35 9.26 -5.17
C CYS A 93 -0.84 9.14 -4.98
N VAL A 94 -0.42 8.31 -4.03
CA VAL A 94 1.00 8.03 -3.75
C VAL A 94 1.40 6.68 -4.34
N TRP A 95 2.60 6.60 -4.88
CA TRP A 95 3.21 5.36 -5.31
C TRP A 95 4.53 5.12 -4.58
N LEU A 96 4.60 4.02 -3.81
CA LEU A 96 5.82 3.57 -3.15
C LEU A 96 6.51 2.49 -3.99
N LYS A 97 7.79 2.66 -4.24
CA LYS A 97 8.67 1.59 -4.73
C LYS A 97 9.50 1.09 -3.55
N VAL A 98 9.31 -0.18 -3.20
CA VAL A 98 9.86 -0.74 -1.97
C VAL A 98 10.70 -1.99 -2.22
N LYS A 99 11.61 -2.25 -1.30
CA LYS A 99 12.23 -3.56 -1.10
C LYS A 99 11.60 -4.21 0.13
N VAL A 100 10.95 -5.35 -0.06
CA VAL A 100 10.37 -6.12 1.04
C VAL A 100 11.49 -6.86 1.77
N VAL A 101 11.51 -6.75 3.09
CA VAL A 101 12.35 -7.59 3.94
C VAL A 101 11.59 -8.89 4.16
N GLY A 102 12.07 -9.99 3.59
CA GLY A 102 11.34 -11.26 3.51
C GLY A 102 10.69 -11.45 2.14
N ASP A 103 9.75 -12.40 2.04
CA ASP A 103 9.30 -12.91 0.74
C ASP A 103 7.88 -12.49 0.35
N ALA A 104 7.12 -11.80 1.23
CA ALA A 104 5.72 -11.51 0.96
C ALA A 104 5.21 -10.20 1.53
N SER A 105 4.23 -9.62 0.85
CA SER A 105 3.49 -8.43 1.30
C SER A 105 2.06 -8.74 1.75
N CYS A 106 1.46 -9.82 1.28
CA CYS A 106 0.07 -10.18 1.57
C CYS A 106 -0.05 -10.97 2.88
N HIS A 107 -1.00 -10.56 3.76
CA HIS A 107 -1.27 -11.28 5.02
C HIS A 107 -1.84 -12.70 4.80
N VAL A 108 -2.36 -13.01 3.61
CA VAL A 108 -2.83 -14.35 3.23
C VAL A 108 -1.68 -15.31 2.89
N GLY A 109 -0.47 -14.78 2.70
CA GLY A 109 0.74 -15.55 2.44
C GLY A 109 1.26 -15.49 1.00
N TYR A 110 0.57 -14.80 0.10
CA TYR A 110 1.04 -14.59 -1.27
C TYR A 110 2.03 -13.42 -1.36
N ASN A 111 2.87 -13.44 -2.40
CA ASN A 111 3.82 -12.36 -2.66
C ASN A 111 3.11 -11.02 -2.87
N SER A 112 2.06 -11.00 -3.67
CA SER A 112 1.20 -9.83 -3.94
C SER A 112 -0.20 -10.02 -3.35
N CYS A 113 -0.83 -8.92 -2.96
CA CYS A 113 -2.26 -8.92 -2.62
C CYS A 113 -3.14 -9.18 -3.86
N PHE A 114 -2.61 -8.98 -5.05
CA PHE A 114 -3.28 -9.20 -6.34
C PHE A 114 -2.98 -10.59 -6.91
N TYR A 115 -3.27 -11.64 -6.16
CA TYR A 115 -2.99 -13.02 -6.50
C TYR A 115 -4.14 -13.73 -7.22
N ARG A 116 -5.23 -13.03 -7.54
CA ARG A 116 -6.38 -13.54 -8.29
C ARG A 116 -6.81 -12.53 -9.35
N LYS A 117 -7.32 -13.02 -10.46
CA LYS A 117 -7.94 -12.21 -11.50
C LYS A 117 -9.43 -12.49 -11.64
N ILE A 118 -10.18 -11.46 -12.02
CA ILE A 118 -11.58 -11.60 -12.40
C ILE A 118 -11.63 -12.31 -13.76
N ASN A 119 -12.37 -13.38 -13.84
CA ASN A 119 -12.59 -14.14 -15.06
C ASN A 119 -14.06 -14.05 -15.44
N ASN A 120 -14.32 -13.76 -16.72
CA ASN A 120 -15.66 -13.77 -17.29
C ASN A 120 -15.69 -14.82 -18.42
N ASP A 121 -16.39 -15.92 -18.19
CA ASP A 121 -16.62 -16.94 -19.19
C ASP A 121 -18.12 -16.93 -19.57
N LYS A 122 -18.43 -16.30 -20.71
CA LYS A 122 -19.79 -16.17 -21.27
C LYS A 122 -20.84 -15.69 -20.24
N GLY A 123 -20.46 -14.69 -19.43
CA GLY A 123 -21.32 -14.12 -18.38
C GLY A 123 -21.22 -14.79 -17.01
N LYS A 124 -20.51 -15.90 -16.87
CA LYS A 124 -20.19 -16.50 -15.58
C LYS A 124 -18.93 -15.86 -15.00
N ILE A 125 -19.13 -15.07 -13.97
CA ILE A 125 -18.04 -14.34 -13.30
C ILE A 125 -17.45 -15.22 -12.19
N SER A 126 -16.13 -15.28 -12.13
CA SER A 126 -15.39 -16.03 -11.10
C SER A 126 -14.02 -15.41 -10.85
N LEU A 127 -13.32 -15.88 -9.80
CA LEU A 127 -11.93 -15.53 -9.55
C LEU A 127 -11.04 -16.71 -9.94
N LYS A 128 -9.93 -16.41 -10.63
CA LYS A 128 -8.85 -17.38 -10.92
C LYS A 128 -7.56 -16.92 -10.29
N PHE A 129 -6.88 -17.86 -9.63
CA PHE A 129 -5.58 -17.62 -9.04
C PHE A 129 -4.52 -17.35 -10.11
N THR A 130 -3.72 -16.31 -9.93
CA THR A 130 -2.54 -15.96 -10.72
C THR A 130 -1.25 -16.38 -10.06
N GLU A 131 -1.26 -16.47 -8.72
CA GLU A 131 -0.21 -17.09 -7.92
C GLU A 131 -0.75 -18.42 -7.37
N LYS A 132 0.01 -19.51 -7.54
CA LYS A 132 -0.45 -20.87 -7.17
C LYS A 132 -0.07 -21.25 -5.75
N GLU A 133 1.02 -20.70 -5.24
CA GLU A 133 1.61 -21.08 -3.95
C GLU A 133 1.77 -19.88 -3.04
N LYS A 134 1.52 -20.09 -1.77
CA LYS A 134 1.87 -19.14 -0.71
C LYS A 134 3.37 -19.20 -0.46
N VAL A 135 3.99 -18.06 -0.16
CA VAL A 135 5.42 -17.96 0.17
C VAL A 135 5.68 -18.12 1.66
N PHE A 136 4.63 -18.05 2.50
CA PHE A 136 4.67 -18.37 3.92
C PHE A 136 3.32 -18.86 4.43
N ASP A 137 3.32 -19.53 5.60
CA ASP A 137 2.09 -19.91 6.30
C ASP A 137 1.62 -18.76 7.21
N PRO A 138 0.43 -18.18 6.96
CA PRO A 138 -0.10 -17.11 7.79
C PRO A 138 -0.28 -17.46 9.27
N GLU A 139 -0.59 -18.71 9.60
CA GLU A 139 -0.71 -19.15 10.99
C GLU A 139 0.63 -19.12 11.73
N GLU A 140 1.72 -19.49 11.06
CA GLU A 140 3.07 -19.43 11.63
C GLU A 140 3.53 -17.99 11.88
N VAL A 141 3.15 -17.04 11.01
CA VAL A 141 3.58 -15.63 11.09
C VAL A 141 2.69 -14.82 12.02
N TYR A 142 1.37 -14.97 11.90
CA TYR A 142 0.39 -14.12 12.61
C TYR A 142 -0.26 -14.80 13.81
N GLY A 143 -0.27 -16.14 13.87
CA GLY A 143 -0.89 -16.90 14.97
C GLY A 143 -2.34 -16.48 15.20
N ASP A 144 -2.63 -16.04 16.43
CA ASP A 144 -3.98 -15.63 16.87
C ASP A 144 -4.34 -14.17 16.49
N VAL A 145 -3.49 -13.46 15.75
CA VAL A 145 -3.80 -12.10 15.29
C VAL A 145 -5.01 -12.13 14.37
N PRO A 146 -6.07 -11.34 14.64
CA PRO A 146 -7.28 -11.35 13.83
C PRO A 146 -7.01 -10.97 12.38
N ASN A 147 -7.68 -11.66 11.44
CA ASN A 147 -7.64 -11.31 10.03
C ASN A 147 -8.19 -9.89 9.84
N PRO A 148 -7.47 -8.98 9.14
CA PRO A 148 -7.91 -7.61 8.94
C PRO A 148 -9.11 -7.46 7.99
N THR A 149 -9.44 -8.50 7.21
CA THR A 149 -10.60 -8.47 6.33
C THR A 149 -11.90 -8.47 7.14
N LYS A 150 -12.76 -7.48 6.89
CA LYS A 150 -14.11 -7.39 7.47
C LYS A 150 -15.15 -7.82 6.43
N LEU A 151 -16.18 -8.53 6.88
CA LEU A 151 -17.33 -8.93 6.06
C LEU A 151 -18.43 -7.89 6.15
#